data_03ca2dcb97eef90aa3ea92ee40eecec5
#
_entry.id   03ca2dcb97eef90aa3ea92ee40eecec5
#
_cell.length_a   1.000
_cell.length_b   1.000
_cell.length_c   1.000
_cell.angle_alpha   90.00
_cell.angle_beta   90.00
_cell.angle_gamma   90.00
#
_symmetry.space_group_name_H-M   'P 1'
#
loop_
_entity.id
_entity.type
_entity.pdbx_description
1 polymer ?
#
loop_
_entity_poly.entity_id
_entity_poly.type
_entity_poly.pdbx_seq_one_letter_code
_entity_poly.pdbx_strand_id
1 'polypeptide(L)'
;MRDGNQFSVKFWGVRGSIAVPGPRTVRYGGNTSCLEVRCGEHLIILDAGTGIRELGYKLLPELPCGINIFITHTHFDHICGLPFFVPLFIPGNTIDLWAGHLQPEYALKQVLTEMMMAPLFPVPPEIFQAGVEYKDFTVGDELEPHPGVIVRTAKLNHPNQATGYRIDFAGKSICYITDTEHPEFGRDPDILELLQGSDLVIYDSMYTDGTYENFKGYGHSTWEEGVRLVKAAGAKRLVIFHHDPTHDDDMMDAIGLEAEQVLPGTVVAKEGMTLTP
;
A
#
# COMPACT_ATOMS: atom_id res chain seq x y z
N MET A 1 -10.05 6.93 24.31
CA MET A 1 -10.95 6.57 23.20
C MET A 1 -10.54 7.41 22.01
N ARG A 2 -10.30 6.81 20.87
CA ARG A 2 -10.05 7.55 19.62
C ARG A 2 -11.35 8.20 19.17
N ASP A 3 -11.25 9.30 18.42
CA ASP A 3 -12.44 9.92 17.81
C ASP A 3 -13.01 8.91 16.78
N GLY A 4 -14.27 8.54 16.93
CA GLY A 4 -14.95 7.57 16.06
C GLY A 4 -14.99 7.98 14.58
N ASN A 5 -14.73 9.23 14.26
CA ASN A 5 -14.65 9.76 12.89
C ASN A 5 -13.20 9.98 12.41
N GLN A 6 -12.20 9.64 13.21
CA GLN A 6 -10.81 9.79 12.79
C GLN A 6 -10.54 8.92 11.56
N PHE A 7 -10.08 9.56 10.47
CA PHE A 7 -9.62 8.86 9.27
C PHE A 7 -8.22 9.34 8.91
N SER A 8 -7.26 8.42 8.89
CA SER A 8 -5.86 8.77 8.64
C SER A 8 -5.10 7.61 8.03
N VAL A 9 -4.03 7.94 7.31
CA VAL A 9 -3.03 6.97 6.84
C VAL A 9 -1.65 7.35 7.38
N LYS A 10 -0.93 6.35 7.89
CA LYS A 10 0.46 6.48 8.33
C LYS A 10 1.35 5.54 7.54
N PHE A 11 2.49 6.05 7.09
CA PHE A 11 3.47 5.32 6.30
C PHE A 11 4.52 4.66 7.18
N TRP A 12 4.68 3.34 7.03
CA TRP A 12 5.69 2.52 7.73
C TRP A 12 6.77 2.01 6.79
N GLY A 13 6.52 2.04 5.49
CA GLY A 13 7.44 1.77 4.42
C GLY A 13 6.96 2.44 3.14
N VAL A 14 7.89 2.96 2.35
CA VAL A 14 7.61 3.82 1.19
C VAL A 14 8.42 3.42 -0.05
N ARG A 15 9.35 2.47 0.08
CA ARG A 15 10.23 2.03 -1.00
C ARG A 15 9.60 0.94 -1.86
N GLY A 16 9.91 1.00 -3.15
CA GLY A 16 9.59 -0.07 -4.09
C GLY A 16 10.70 -1.11 -4.21
N SER A 17 10.34 -2.27 -4.68
CA SER A 17 11.18 -3.41 -5.07
C SER A 17 12.02 -4.03 -3.95
N ILE A 18 12.74 -3.24 -3.15
CA ILE A 18 13.62 -3.73 -2.09
C ILE A 18 13.86 -2.67 -1.01
N ALA A 19 14.05 -3.11 0.22
CA ALA A 19 14.44 -2.23 1.32
C ALA A 19 15.85 -1.65 1.09
N VAL A 20 16.00 -0.35 1.37
CA VAL A 20 17.25 0.40 1.16
C VAL A 20 17.67 1.14 2.45
N PRO A 21 18.02 0.40 3.52
CA PRO A 21 18.48 1.01 4.76
C PRO A 21 19.86 1.68 4.54
N GLY A 22 20.02 2.87 5.09
CA GLY A 22 21.33 3.54 5.02
C GLY A 22 21.28 5.05 5.18
N PRO A 23 22.44 5.70 5.28
CA PRO A 23 22.51 7.13 5.58
C PRO A 23 21.92 8.02 4.50
N ARG A 24 21.78 7.52 3.26
CA ARG A 24 21.22 8.29 2.13
C ARG A 24 19.70 8.27 2.05
N THR A 25 19.02 7.46 2.89
CA THR A 25 17.57 7.26 2.85
C THR A 25 16.89 7.53 4.21
N VAL A 26 17.59 8.19 5.13
CA VAL A 26 17.13 8.41 6.52
C VAL A 26 15.92 9.34 6.59
N ARG A 27 15.83 10.35 5.69
CA ARG A 27 14.75 11.35 5.74
C ARG A 27 13.42 10.83 5.20
N TYR A 28 13.46 9.96 4.19
CA TYR A 28 12.27 9.37 3.58
C TYR A 28 11.98 7.97 4.11
N GLY A 29 12.99 7.24 4.50
CA GLY A 29 12.88 5.86 4.99
C GLY A 29 13.37 4.84 3.96
N GLY A 30 13.72 3.66 4.45
CA GLY A 30 14.28 2.57 3.66
C GLY A 30 13.43 1.29 3.63
N ASN A 31 12.28 1.24 4.33
CA ASN A 31 11.40 0.09 4.34
C ASN A 31 10.49 0.04 3.11
N THR A 32 10.15 -1.18 2.69
CA THR A 32 9.19 -1.43 1.61
C THR A 32 7.75 -1.30 2.07
N SER A 33 6.86 -1.25 1.12
CA SER A 33 5.44 -0.86 1.19
C SER A 33 4.68 -1.40 2.40
N CYS A 34 4.28 -0.50 3.30
CA CYS A 34 3.37 -0.79 4.40
C CYS A 34 2.70 0.50 4.89
N LEU A 35 1.37 0.53 4.88
CA LEU A 35 0.59 1.66 5.33
C LEU A 35 -0.40 1.23 6.42
N GLU A 36 -0.50 2.02 7.48
CA GLU A 36 -1.51 1.90 8.53
C GLU A 36 -2.64 2.87 8.27
N VAL A 37 -3.85 2.37 8.04
CA VAL A 37 -5.06 3.19 7.87
C VAL A 37 -5.96 3.02 9.08
N ARG A 38 -6.35 4.13 9.69
CA ARG A 38 -7.28 4.16 10.82
C ARG A 38 -8.62 4.73 10.39
N CYS A 39 -9.66 3.91 10.56
CA CYS A 39 -11.05 4.26 10.34
C CYS A 39 -11.78 4.22 11.69
N GLY A 40 -11.75 5.31 12.46
CA GLY A 40 -12.16 5.33 13.85
C GLY A 40 -11.33 4.36 14.69
N GLU A 41 -11.99 3.39 15.31
CA GLU A 41 -11.33 2.33 16.11
C GLU A 41 -10.78 1.18 15.23
N HIS A 42 -11.12 1.12 13.94
CA HIS A 42 -10.74 0.03 13.05
C HIS A 42 -9.34 0.24 12.46
N LEU A 43 -8.60 -0.86 12.39
CA LEU A 43 -7.25 -0.90 11.83
C LEU A 43 -7.26 -1.68 10.51
N ILE A 44 -6.83 -0.99 9.45
CA ILE A 44 -6.54 -1.58 8.15
C ILE A 44 -5.06 -1.37 7.86
N ILE A 45 -4.40 -2.38 7.33
CA ILE A 45 -3.02 -2.30 6.84
C ILE A 45 -3.06 -2.55 5.33
N LEU A 46 -2.36 -1.73 4.57
CA LEU A 46 -2.18 -1.92 3.14
C LEU A 46 -0.73 -2.33 2.91
N ASP A 47 -0.57 -3.54 2.40
CA ASP A 47 0.67 -4.29 2.21
C ASP A 47 1.49 -4.60 3.47
N ALA A 48 2.32 -5.62 3.36
CA ALA A 48 3.09 -6.22 4.44
C ALA A 48 4.59 -6.32 4.08
N GLY A 49 5.14 -5.28 3.45
CA GLY A 49 6.57 -5.13 3.23
C GLY A 49 7.34 -4.97 4.53
N THR A 50 8.63 -4.64 4.46
CA THR A 50 9.48 -4.61 5.66
C THR A 50 8.99 -3.64 6.74
N GLY A 51 8.25 -2.58 6.35
CA GLY A 51 7.67 -1.61 7.29
C GLY A 51 6.69 -2.20 8.30
N ILE A 52 6.03 -3.33 7.99
CA ILE A 52 5.03 -3.94 8.88
C ILE A 52 5.66 -4.44 10.19
N ARG A 53 6.97 -4.75 10.19
CA ARG A 53 7.68 -5.18 11.39
C ARG A 53 7.64 -4.10 12.47
N GLU A 54 7.98 -2.85 12.12
CA GLU A 54 7.95 -1.73 13.07
C GLU A 54 6.53 -1.37 13.50
N LEU A 55 5.57 -1.44 12.58
CA LEU A 55 4.14 -1.30 12.90
C LEU A 55 3.72 -2.35 13.95
N GLY A 56 4.13 -3.60 13.78
CA GLY A 56 3.80 -4.68 14.73
C GLY A 56 4.24 -4.38 16.16
N TYR A 57 5.46 -3.87 16.35
CA TYR A 57 5.93 -3.44 17.67
C TYR A 57 5.17 -2.23 18.21
N LYS A 58 4.79 -1.30 17.35
CA LYS A 58 4.02 -0.12 17.75
C LYS A 58 2.62 -0.50 18.23
N LEU A 59 2.05 -1.58 17.70
CA LEU A 59 0.71 -2.05 18.07
C LEU A 59 0.66 -2.78 19.41
N LEU A 60 1.79 -3.23 19.99
CA LEU A 60 1.82 -4.02 21.23
C LEU A 60 0.93 -3.48 22.37
N PRO A 61 0.87 -2.15 22.64
CA PRO A 61 -0.02 -1.62 23.69
C PRO A 61 -1.53 -1.68 23.36
N GLU A 62 -1.88 -1.95 22.10
CA GLU A 62 -3.27 -2.00 21.63
C GLU A 62 -3.81 -3.43 21.52
N LEU A 63 -2.93 -4.44 21.68
CA LEU A 63 -3.30 -5.85 21.54
C LEU A 63 -3.99 -6.39 22.81
N PRO A 64 -4.93 -7.39 22.67
CA PRO A 64 -5.36 -7.98 21.43
C PRO A 64 -6.37 -7.10 20.67
N CYS A 65 -6.32 -7.13 19.34
CA CYS A 65 -7.23 -6.38 18.47
C CYS A 65 -7.55 -7.12 17.16
N GLY A 66 -8.55 -6.60 16.42
CA GLY A 66 -8.86 -7.01 15.05
C GLY A 66 -8.05 -6.19 14.03
N ILE A 67 -7.45 -6.86 13.05
CA ILE A 67 -6.61 -6.26 12.02
C ILE A 67 -7.04 -6.79 10.66
N ASN A 68 -7.28 -5.91 9.71
CA ASN A 68 -7.47 -6.27 8.30
C ASN A 68 -6.22 -5.88 7.52
N ILE A 69 -5.60 -6.83 6.82
CA ILE A 69 -4.42 -6.59 5.97
C ILE A 69 -4.83 -6.85 4.52
N PHE A 70 -4.82 -5.82 3.70
CA PHE A 70 -5.09 -5.89 2.27
C PHE A 70 -3.77 -5.92 1.51
N ILE A 71 -3.54 -7.00 0.78
CA ILE A 71 -2.35 -7.19 -0.06
C ILE A 71 -2.70 -6.78 -1.49
N THR A 72 -1.94 -5.82 -2.03
CA THR A 72 -2.11 -5.39 -3.43
C THR A 72 -1.70 -6.49 -4.38
N HIS A 73 -0.55 -7.09 -4.14
CA HIS A 73 -0.03 -8.26 -4.84
C HIS A 73 1.09 -8.93 -4.03
N THR A 74 1.55 -10.08 -4.49
CA THR A 74 2.45 -10.95 -3.71
C THR A 74 3.92 -10.87 -4.15
N HIS A 75 4.40 -9.76 -4.72
CA HIS A 75 5.83 -9.53 -4.86
C HIS A 75 6.47 -9.35 -3.48
N PHE A 76 7.75 -9.68 -3.38
CA PHE A 76 8.43 -9.79 -2.08
C PHE A 76 8.39 -8.50 -1.25
N ASP A 77 8.54 -7.36 -1.88
CA ASP A 77 8.54 -6.06 -1.20
C ASP A 77 7.18 -5.69 -0.59
N HIS A 78 6.10 -6.40 -0.96
CA HIS A 78 4.76 -6.23 -0.41
C HIS A 78 4.38 -7.28 0.64
N ILE A 79 5.12 -8.39 0.77
CA ILE A 79 4.77 -9.48 1.70
C ILE A 79 5.90 -9.94 2.60
N CYS A 80 7.18 -9.60 2.32
CA CYS A 80 8.34 -10.15 3.02
C CYS A 80 8.40 -9.82 4.51
N GLY A 81 7.72 -8.78 4.96
CA GLY A 81 7.65 -8.41 6.37
C GLY A 81 6.62 -9.20 7.18
N LEU A 82 5.64 -9.84 6.50
CA LEU A 82 4.54 -10.53 7.17
C LEU A 82 4.99 -11.58 8.18
N PRO A 83 5.99 -12.44 7.90
CA PRO A 83 6.49 -13.42 8.85
C PRO A 83 7.10 -12.83 10.13
N PHE A 84 7.35 -11.53 10.15
CA PHE A 84 7.93 -10.79 11.28
C PHE A 84 6.92 -9.84 11.96
N PHE A 85 5.64 -9.94 11.60
CA PHE A 85 4.58 -9.14 12.18
C PHE A 85 4.15 -9.71 13.53
N VAL A 86 4.65 -9.12 14.61
CA VAL A 86 4.46 -9.63 16.00
C VAL A 86 3.01 -9.98 16.35
N PRO A 87 1.98 -9.21 15.94
CA PRO A 87 0.59 -9.56 16.25
C PRO A 87 0.14 -10.95 15.79
N LEU A 88 0.76 -11.54 14.76
CA LEU A 88 0.47 -12.90 14.31
C LEU A 88 0.81 -13.97 15.36
N PHE A 89 1.75 -13.67 16.26
CA PHE A 89 2.26 -14.60 17.28
C PHE A 89 1.62 -14.38 18.66
N ILE A 90 0.66 -13.48 18.77
CA ILE A 90 0.01 -13.15 20.06
C ILE A 90 -1.43 -13.67 20.05
N PRO A 91 -1.79 -14.58 20.98
CA PRO A 91 -3.15 -15.10 21.09
C PRO A 91 -4.19 -14.01 21.35
N GLY A 92 -5.39 -14.22 20.82
CA GLY A 92 -6.52 -13.30 21.00
C GLY A 92 -6.64 -12.22 19.93
N ASN A 93 -5.61 -12.00 19.09
CA ASN A 93 -5.76 -11.20 17.89
C ASN A 93 -6.58 -11.94 16.83
N THR A 94 -7.35 -11.19 16.04
CA THR A 94 -7.97 -11.67 14.80
C THR A 94 -7.37 -10.92 13.62
N ILE A 95 -6.87 -11.64 12.62
CA ILE A 95 -6.19 -11.04 11.46
C ILE A 95 -6.80 -11.59 10.19
N ASP A 96 -7.46 -10.71 9.43
CA ASP A 96 -8.01 -11.01 8.13
C ASP A 96 -7.03 -10.57 7.05
N LEU A 97 -6.56 -11.52 6.25
CA LEU A 97 -5.65 -11.30 5.12
C LEU A 97 -6.44 -11.33 3.82
N TRP A 98 -6.47 -10.20 3.11
CA TRP A 98 -7.28 -10.02 1.90
C TRP A 98 -6.39 -9.91 0.66
N ALA A 99 -6.74 -10.61 -0.43
CA ALA A 99 -6.10 -10.47 -1.74
C ALA A 99 -7.07 -10.77 -2.89
N GLY A 100 -7.01 -9.97 -3.96
CA GLY A 100 -7.85 -10.14 -5.15
C GLY A 100 -7.10 -10.55 -6.40
N HIS A 101 -5.83 -10.16 -6.53
CA HIS A 101 -5.01 -10.35 -7.74
C HIS A 101 -4.71 -11.81 -8.08
N LEU A 102 -4.82 -12.72 -7.12
CA LEU A 102 -4.47 -14.14 -7.28
C LEU A 102 -5.58 -14.98 -7.94
N GLN A 103 -6.80 -14.51 -7.92
CA GLN A 103 -7.94 -15.26 -8.43
C GLN A 103 -8.01 -15.27 -9.97
N PRO A 104 -8.38 -16.38 -10.59
CA PRO A 104 -8.79 -17.66 -9.99
C PRO A 104 -7.64 -18.68 -9.83
N GLU A 105 -6.39 -18.35 -10.23
CA GLU A 105 -5.30 -19.32 -10.37
C GLU A 105 -4.71 -19.78 -9.05
N TYR A 106 -4.64 -18.88 -8.06
CA TYR A 106 -4.01 -19.14 -6.76
C TYR A 106 -4.87 -18.64 -5.60
N ALA A 107 -4.61 -19.17 -4.40
CA ALA A 107 -5.16 -18.68 -3.14
C ALA A 107 -4.06 -18.00 -2.32
N LEU A 108 -4.39 -16.92 -1.61
CA LEU A 108 -3.44 -16.19 -0.75
C LEU A 108 -2.78 -17.11 0.28
N LYS A 109 -3.56 -17.99 0.91
CA LYS A 109 -3.04 -18.97 1.87
C LYS A 109 -1.95 -19.85 1.26
N GLN A 110 -2.13 -20.30 0.03
CA GLN A 110 -1.14 -21.12 -0.66
C GLN A 110 0.17 -20.36 -0.85
N VAL A 111 0.11 -19.16 -1.40
CA VAL A 111 1.30 -18.34 -1.69
C VAL A 111 2.08 -18.03 -0.40
N LEU A 112 1.39 -17.64 0.67
CA LEU A 112 2.05 -17.32 1.95
C LEU A 112 2.62 -18.60 2.61
N THR A 113 1.98 -19.75 2.44
CA THR A 113 2.51 -21.03 2.91
C THR A 113 3.79 -21.38 2.15
N GLU A 114 3.81 -21.23 0.84
CA GLU A 114 4.99 -21.50 0.01
C GLU A 114 6.15 -20.53 0.34
N MET A 115 5.87 -19.26 0.62
CA MET A 115 6.86 -18.29 1.08
C MET A 115 7.48 -18.69 2.43
N MET A 116 6.65 -19.25 3.35
CA MET A 116 7.05 -19.59 4.70
C MET A 116 7.42 -21.08 4.88
N MET A 117 7.92 -21.74 3.84
CA MET A 117 8.35 -23.13 3.94
C MET A 117 9.86 -23.30 3.69
N ALA A 118 10.39 -24.39 4.24
CA ALA A 118 11.79 -24.77 4.01
C ALA A 118 12.05 -25.03 2.50
N PRO A 119 13.21 -24.62 1.96
CA PRO A 119 14.36 -24.02 2.67
C PRO A 119 14.32 -22.49 2.76
N LEU A 120 13.25 -21.82 2.31
CA LEU A 120 13.18 -20.35 2.25
C LEU A 120 12.95 -19.74 3.65
N PHE A 121 12.11 -20.40 4.46
CA PHE A 121 11.78 -19.92 5.80
C PHE A 121 11.75 -21.08 6.80
N PRO A 122 12.17 -20.87 8.07
CA PRO A 122 12.37 -21.96 9.02
C PRO A 122 11.09 -22.49 9.66
N VAL A 123 9.99 -21.74 9.62
CA VAL A 123 8.73 -22.09 10.28
C VAL A 123 7.53 -21.80 9.38
N PRO A 124 6.54 -22.71 9.33
CA PRO A 124 5.36 -22.52 8.50
C PRO A 124 4.32 -21.61 9.18
N PRO A 125 3.27 -21.11 8.45
CA PRO A 125 2.23 -20.25 8.99
C PRO A 125 1.45 -20.84 10.18
N GLU A 126 1.43 -22.15 10.36
CA GLU A 126 0.79 -22.85 11.49
C GLU A 126 1.39 -22.46 12.86
N ILE A 127 2.54 -21.77 12.89
CA ILE A 127 3.11 -21.22 14.12
C ILE A 127 2.33 -19.99 14.63
N PHE A 128 1.51 -19.35 13.81
CA PHE A 128 0.72 -18.20 14.21
C PHE A 128 -0.25 -18.57 15.32
N GLN A 129 -0.33 -17.72 16.34
CA GLN A 129 -1.21 -17.89 17.49
C GLN A 129 -2.45 -17.00 17.44
N ALA A 130 -2.47 -16.01 16.55
CA ALA A 130 -3.64 -15.23 16.21
C ALA A 130 -4.65 -16.09 15.44
N GLY A 131 -5.93 -15.74 15.51
CA GLY A 131 -6.93 -16.24 14.59
C GLY A 131 -6.74 -15.61 13.22
N VAL A 132 -6.18 -16.35 12.26
CA VAL A 132 -5.91 -15.83 10.91
C VAL A 132 -6.94 -16.38 9.93
N GLU A 133 -7.62 -15.48 9.20
CA GLU A 133 -8.49 -15.81 8.09
C GLU A 133 -7.89 -15.29 6.78
N TYR A 134 -7.99 -16.11 5.72
CA TYR A 134 -7.55 -15.75 4.37
C TYR A 134 -8.80 -15.48 3.53
N LYS A 135 -8.90 -14.28 3.00
CA LYS A 135 -10.09 -13.78 2.28
C LYS A 135 -9.72 -13.40 0.85
N ASP A 136 -9.75 -14.40 -0.02
CA ASP A 136 -9.64 -14.16 -1.45
C ASP A 136 -10.93 -13.53 -1.98
N PHE A 137 -10.82 -12.54 -2.89
CA PHE A 137 -11.96 -11.86 -3.52
C PHE A 137 -11.70 -11.65 -5.01
N THR A 138 -12.70 -11.21 -5.76
CA THR A 138 -12.53 -10.85 -7.17
C THR A 138 -12.27 -9.36 -7.28
N VAL A 139 -11.23 -8.96 -8.04
CA VAL A 139 -10.95 -7.54 -8.30
C VAL A 139 -12.14 -6.89 -9.01
N GLY A 140 -12.57 -5.73 -8.54
CA GLY A 140 -13.81 -5.06 -8.91
C GLY A 140 -14.91 -5.19 -7.83
N ASP A 141 -14.74 -6.10 -6.87
CA ASP A 141 -15.66 -6.21 -5.74
C ASP A 141 -15.59 -4.97 -4.83
N GLU A 142 -16.73 -4.65 -4.22
CA GLU A 142 -16.85 -3.74 -3.09
C GLU A 142 -16.91 -4.57 -1.80
N LEU A 143 -16.00 -4.28 -0.86
CA LEU A 143 -15.84 -5.02 0.38
C LEU A 143 -16.18 -4.13 1.57
N GLU A 144 -16.72 -4.71 2.63
CA GLU A 144 -17.02 -4.03 3.90
C GLU A 144 -16.37 -4.78 5.06
N PRO A 145 -15.04 -4.57 5.30
CA PRO A 145 -14.32 -5.26 6.38
C PRO A 145 -14.84 -4.90 7.78
N HIS A 146 -15.45 -3.72 7.92
CA HIS A 146 -16.13 -3.27 9.13
C HIS A 146 -17.33 -2.39 8.76
N PRO A 147 -18.38 -2.33 9.57
CA PRO A 147 -19.56 -1.51 9.30
C PRO A 147 -19.18 -0.03 9.02
N GLY A 148 -19.57 0.46 7.84
CA GLY A 148 -19.30 1.83 7.41
C GLY A 148 -17.89 2.08 6.85
N VAL A 149 -17.06 1.05 6.72
CA VAL A 149 -15.77 1.11 6.01
C VAL A 149 -15.92 0.38 4.68
N ILE A 150 -15.99 1.11 3.60
CA ILE A 150 -16.15 0.53 2.25
C ILE A 150 -14.79 0.52 1.54
N VAL A 151 -14.41 -0.64 1.02
CA VAL A 151 -13.19 -0.81 0.23
C VAL A 151 -13.59 -1.20 -1.20
N ARG A 152 -13.36 -0.30 -2.15
CA ARG A 152 -13.51 -0.57 -3.58
C ARG A 152 -12.17 -0.96 -4.17
N THR A 153 -12.24 -1.83 -5.18
CA THR A 153 -11.04 -2.42 -5.77
C THR A 153 -11.02 -2.24 -7.28
N ALA A 154 -9.83 -2.07 -7.84
CA ALA A 154 -9.60 -2.02 -9.28
C ALA A 154 -8.35 -2.80 -9.67
N LYS A 155 -8.34 -3.31 -10.92
CA LYS A 155 -7.17 -4.00 -11.46
C LYS A 155 -6.08 -2.97 -11.82
N LEU A 156 -4.83 -3.28 -11.47
CA LEU A 156 -3.67 -2.50 -11.85
C LEU A 156 -2.84 -3.23 -12.91
N ASN A 157 -2.24 -2.47 -13.81
CA ASN A 157 -1.38 -2.97 -14.87
C ASN A 157 0.04 -3.23 -14.35
N HIS A 158 0.25 -4.42 -13.81
CA HIS A 158 1.52 -4.85 -13.24
C HIS A 158 1.81 -6.31 -13.60
N PRO A 159 3.09 -6.73 -13.74
CA PRO A 159 3.41 -8.15 -13.90
C PRO A 159 2.80 -8.99 -12.77
N ASN A 160 2.13 -10.10 -13.15
CA ASN A 160 1.39 -10.98 -12.25
C ASN A 160 0.13 -10.33 -11.61
N GLN A 161 -0.30 -9.17 -12.12
CA GLN A 161 -1.44 -8.37 -11.66
C GLN A 161 -1.23 -7.75 -10.27
N ALA A 162 -1.92 -6.65 -10.02
CA ALA A 162 -2.03 -6.03 -8.71
C ALA A 162 -3.43 -5.45 -8.52
N THR A 163 -3.79 -5.15 -7.27
CA THR A 163 -5.09 -4.60 -6.89
C THR A 163 -4.92 -3.20 -6.32
N GLY A 164 -5.54 -2.20 -6.94
CA GLY A 164 -5.72 -0.87 -6.35
C GLY A 164 -6.88 -0.85 -5.36
N TYR A 165 -6.74 -0.06 -4.31
CA TYR A 165 -7.75 0.07 -3.26
C TYR A 165 -8.20 1.51 -3.11
N ARG A 166 -9.52 1.70 -2.93
CA ARG A 166 -10.12 2.92 -2.42
C ARG A 166 -10.86 2.62 -1.13
N ILE A 167 -10.51 3.30 -0.05
CA ILE A 167 -11.17 3.20 1.25
C ILE A 167 -12.02 4.44 1.45
N ASP A 168 -13.33 4.24 1.60
CA ASP A 168 -14.28 5.30 1.95
C ASP A 168 -14.72 5.13 3.41
N PHE A 169 -14.58 6.19 4.20
CA PHE A 169 -14.99 6.24 5.60
C PHE A 169 -15.35 7.67 6.02
N ALA A 170 -16.43 7.83 6.79
CA ALA A 170 -16.90 9.12 7.34
C ALA A 170 -17.00 10.24 6.28
N GLY A 171 -17.41 9.91 5.04
CA GLY A 171 -17.56 10.87 3.94
C GLY A 171 -16.25 11.33 3.31
N LYS A 172 -15.15 10.65 3.59
CA LYS A 172 -13.81 10.89 3.05
C LYS A 172 -13.28 9.65 2.35
N SER A 173 -12.23 9.82 1.52
CA SER A 173 -11.66 8.70 0.76
C SER A 173 -10.14 8.77 0.65
N ILE A 174 -9.51 7.60 0.74
CA ILE A 174 -8.08 7.38 0.49
C ILE A 174 -7.99 6.32 -0.61
N CYS A 175 -7.25 6.63 -1.69
CA CYS A 175 -6.92 5.68 -2.74
C CYS A 175 -5.44 5.27 -2.63
N TYR A 176 -5.18 3.96 -2.79
CA TYR A 176 -3.85 3.38 -2.80
C TYR A 176 -3.64 2.65 -4.12
N ILE A 177 -2.82 3.23 -4.97
CA ILE A 177 -2.52 2.78 -6.34
C ILE A 177 -1.00 2.64 -6.44
N THR A 178 -0.51 1.50 -6.04
CA THR A 178 0.91 1.15 -6.15
C THR A 178 1.10 0.05 -7.18
N ASP A 179 2.28 0.01 -7.78
CA ASP A 179 2.63 -1.03 -8.76
C ASP A 179 1.67 -1.05 -9.95
N THR A 180 1.76 0.01 -10.75
CA THR A 180 0.98 0.13 -11.97
C THR A 180 1.76 0.84 -13.07
N GLU A 181 1.81 0.23 -14.24
CA GLU A 181 2.32 0.87 -15.45
C GLU A 181 1.15 1.57 -16.17
N HIS A 182 1.31 2.84 -16.49
CA HIS A 182 0.28 3.57 -17.21
C HIS A 182 0.22 3.15 -18.69
N PRO A 183 -0.96 3.20 -19.33
CA PRO A 183 -1.11 2.79 -20.73
C PRO A 183 -0.33 3.73 -21.66
N GLU A 184 0.11 3.21 -22.81
CA GLU A 184 0.84 3.99 -23.82
C GLU A 184 0.01 5.14 -24.37
N PHE A 185 -1.30 4.98 -24.47
CA PHE A 185 -2.23 6.00 -24.94
C PHE A 185 -3.42 6.14 -23.99
N GLY A 186 -3.77 7.38 -23.70
CA GLY A 186 -4.91 7.68 -22.81
C GLY A 186 -4.57 7.53 -21.34
N ARG A 187 -5.57 7.17 -20.55
CA ARG A 187 -5.46 6.89 -19.11
C ARG A 187 -6.21 5.63 -18.78
N ASP A 188 -5.78 4.94 -17.77
CA ASP A 188 -6.45 3.75 -17.28
C ASP A 188 -7.86 4.11 -16.77
N PRO A 189 -8.94 3.55 -17.38
CA PRO A 189 -10.31 3.90 -17.02
C PRO A 189 -10.69 3.38 -15.62
N ASP A 190 -10.17 2.22 -15.21
CA ASP A 190 -10.49 1.60 -13.93
C ASP A 190 -9.86 2.40 -12.78
N ILE A 191 -8.61 2.86 -12.99
CA ILE A 191 -7.95 3.76 -12.05
C ILE A 191 -8.68 5.10 -11.98
N LEU A 192 -9.07 5.70 -13.12
CA LEU A 192 -9.82 6.96 -13.11
C LEU A 192 -11.14 6.87 -12.37
N GLU A 193 -11.88 5.78 -12.55
CA GLU A 193 -13.13 5.52 -11.82
C GLU A 193 -12.87 5.40 -10.33
N LEU A 194 -11.86 4.62 -9.93
CA LEU A 194 -11.50 4.44 -8.53
C LEU A 194 -11.10 5.75 -7.85
N LEU A 195 -10.39 6.63 -8.56
CA LEU A 195 -9.92 7.92 -8.06
C LEU A 195 -10.99 9.02 -8.05
N GLN A 196 -12.15 8.83 -8.69
CA GLN A 196 -13.14 9.87 -8.90
C GLN A 196 -13.48 10.64 -7.62
N GLY A 197 -13.14 11.93 -7.58
CA GLY A 197 -13.42 12.84 -6.47
C GLY A 197 -12.78 12.48 -5.14
N SER A 198 -11.76 11.61 -5.11
CA SER A 198 -11.11 11.17 -3.87
C SER A 198 -10.38 12.30 -3.15
N ASP A 199 -10.27 12.20 -1.82
CA ASP A 199 -9.60 13.21 -0.98
C ASP A 199 -8.08 13.05 -1.01
N LEU A 200 -7.58 11.82 -1.00
CA LEU A 200 -6.15 11.50 -0.97
C LEU A 200 -5.83 10.35 -1.93
N VAL A 201 -4.86 10.55 -2.81
CA VAL A 201 -4.36 9.54 -3.75
C VAL A 201 -2.90 9.25 -3.45
N ILE A 202 -2.60 8.02 -3.05
CA ILE A 202 -1.25 7.49 -2.86
C ILE A 202 -0.93 6.71 -4.12
N TYR A 203 0.07 7.18 -4.89
CA TYR A 203 0.29 6.71 -6.26
C TYR A 203 1.74 6.27 -6.49
N ASP A 204 1.90 5.17 -7.26
CA ASP A 204 3.18 4.68 -7.75
C ASP A 204 3.92 5.77 -8.53
N SER A 205 5.05 6.14 -8.04
CA SER A 205 5.86 7.23 -8.58
C SER A 205 7.35 6.85 -8.59
N MET A 206 7.61 5.60 -8.99
CA MET A 206 8.97 5.07 -9.03
C MET A 206 9.84 5.86 -10.00
N TYR A 207 9.28 6.28 -11.14
CA TYR A 207 10.01 6.97 -12.19
C TYR A 207 9.57 8.42 -12.38
N THR A 208 10.27 9.11 -13.29
CA THR A 208 9.86 10.39 -13.87
C THR A 208 9.56 10.20 -15.35
N ASP A 209 8.77 11.09 -15.96
CA ASP A 209 8.51 11.04 -17.41
C ASP A 209 9.83 11.05 -18.23
N GLY A 210 10.87 11.72 -17.71
CA GLY A 210 12.18 11.78 -18.35
C GLY A 210 12.95 10.45 -18.37
N THR A 211 12.67 9.55 -17.45
CA THR A 211 13.34 8.25 -17.34
C THR A 211 12.48 7.08 -17.77
N TYR A 212 11.16 7.25 -17.83
CA TYR A 212 10.16 6.19 -18.01
C TYR A 212 10.40 5.28 -19.22
N GLU A 213 10.78 5.86 -20.35
CA GLU A 213 11.01 5.09 -21.59
C GLU A 213 12.05 3.96 -21.43
N ASN A 214 12.99 4.11 -20.47
CA ASN A 214 14.01 3.09 -20.18
C ASN A 214 13.47 1.92 -19.34
N PHE A 215 12.28 2.07 -18.74
CA PHE A 215 11.72 1.16 -17.75
C PHE A 215 10.33 0.64 -18.11
N LYS A 216 9.84 0.89 -19.33
CA LYS A 216 8.59 0.31 -19.83
C LYS A 216 8.59 -1.21 -19.71
N GLY A 217 7.49 -1.77 -19.24
CA GLY A 217 7.32 -3.19 -19.01
C GLY A 217 7.75 -3.66 -17.62
N TYR A 218 8.26 -2.77 -16.76
CA TYR A 218 8.60 -3.10 -15.37
C TYR A 218 7.41 -2.97 -14.42
N GLY A 219 6.29 -2.42 -14.89
CA GLY A 219 5.04 -2.36 -14.14
C GLY A 219 4.93 -1.19 -13.16
N HIS A 220 5.67 -0.09 -13.40
CA HIS A 220 5.66 1.10 -12.55
C HIS A 220 5.37 2.37 -13.34
N SER A 221 5.03 3.45 -12.64
CA SER A 221 4.59 4.71 -13.20
C SER A 221 5.50 5.88 -12.82
N THR A 222 5.03 7.09 -13.15
CA THR A 222 5.73 8.34 -12.90
C THR A 222 4.88 9.24 -11.99
N TRP A 223 5.52 10.12 -11.22
CA TRP A 223 4.79 11.08 -10.41
C TRP A 223 3.98 12.06 -11.28
N GLU A 224 4.43 12.34 -12.50
CA GLU A 224 3.72 13.21 -13.46
C GLU A 224 2.42 12.55 -13.94
N GLU A 225 2.41 11.21 -14.13
CA GLU A 225 1.15 10.50 -14.43
C GLU A 225 0.20 10.56 -13.25
N GLY A 226 0.69 10.42 -12.02
CA GLY A 226 -0.09 10.64 -10.81
C GLY A 226 -0.77 12.02 -10.80
N VAL A 227 -0.06 13.08 -11.17
CA VAL A 227 -0.62 14.43 -11.32
C VAL A 227 -1.71 14.48 -12.40
N ARG A 228 -1.47 13.83 -13.56
CA ARG A 228 -2.44 13.79 -14.66
C ARG A 228 -3.73 13.08 -14.26
N LEU A 229 -3.61 11.98 -13.53
CA LEU A 229 -4.75 11.20 -13.04
C LEU A 229 -5.55 11.96 -11.98
N VAL A 230 -4.88 12.55 -10.98
CA VAL A 230 -5.52 13.36 -9.93
C VAL A 230 -6.33 14.50 -10.52
N LYS A 231 -5.74 15.23 -11.49
CA LYS A 231 -6.45 16.31 -12.21
C LYS A 231 -7.65 15.80 -13.00
N ALA A 232 -7.50 14.69 -13.71
CA ALA A 232 -8.57 14.13 -14.55
C ALA A 232 -9.73 13.56 -13.72
N ALA A 233 -9.44 12.92 -12.58
CA ALA A 233 -10.43 12.36 -11.68
C ALA A 233 -11.08 13.40 -10.74
N GLY A 234 -10.60 14.65 -10.74
CA GLY A 234 -11.05 15.66 -9.77
C GLY A 234 -10.71 15.31 -8.33
N ALA A 235 -9.67 14.50 -8.12
CA ALA A 235 -9.18 14.16 -6.80
C ALA A 235 -8.42 15.35 -6.18
N LYS A 236 -8.30 15.38 -4.83
CA LYS A 236 -7.86 16.62 -4.15
C LYS A 236 -6.36 16.71 -3.92
N ARG A 237 -5.70 15.58 -3.62
CA ARG A 237 -4.31 15.58 -3.18
C ARG A 237 -3.56 14.34 -3.66
N LEU A 238 -2.34 14.53 -4.17
CA LEU A 238 -1.42 13.46 -4.55
C LEU A 238 -0.39 13.19 -3.45
N VAL A 239 -0.09 11.93 -3.22
CA VAL A 239 1.04 11.46 -2.43
C VAL A 239 1.93 10.61 -3.33
N ILE A 240 3.15 11.06 -3.55
CA ILE A 240 4.20 10.33 -4.27
C ILE A 240 4.66 9.17 -3.40
N PHE A 241 4.56 7.95 -3.91
CA PHE A 241 4.83 6.72 -3.17
C PHE A 241 5.63 5.73 -4.01
N HIS A 242 6.08 4.64 -3.41
CA HIS A 242 6.82 3.54 -4.07
C HIS A 242 8.13 4.03 -4.70
N HIS A 243 8.98 4.68 -3.87
CA HIS A 243 10.20 5.34 -4.32
C HIS A 243 11.20 4.34 -4.89
N ASP A 244 11.82 4.69 -6.03
CA ASP A 244 12.91 3.91 -6.62
C ASP A 244 14.03 3.65 -5.59
N PRO A 245 14.52 2.41 -5.48
CA PRO A 245 15.61 2.07 -4.56
C PRO A 245 16.90 2.88 -4.77
N THR A 246 17.11 3.42 -5.96
CA THR A 246 18.30 4.23 -6.29
C THR A 246 18.15 5.70 -5.90
N HIS A 247 16.92 6.18 -5.66
CA HIS A 247 16.64 7.55 -5.27
C HIS A 247 17.00 7.78 -3.80
N ASP A 248 17.97 8.65 -3.56
CA ASP A 248 18.33 9.08 -2.21
C ASP A 248 17.43 10.23 -1.72
N ASP A 249 17.68 10.66 -0.48
CA ASP A 249 16.90 11.72 0.16
C ASP A 249 16.92 13.05 -0.61
N ASP A 250 18.02 13.39 -1.25
CA ASP A 250 18.17 14.65 -2.00
C ASP A 250 17.40 14.59 -3.32
N MET A 251 17.39 13.43 -3.97
CA MET A 251 16.55 13.20 -5.16
C MET A 251 15.06 13.27 -4.82
N MET A 252 14.65 12.70 -3.71
CA MET A 252 13.25 12.76 -3.28
C MET A 252 12.82 14.19 -2.90
N ASP A 253 13.71 14.99 -2.32
CA ASP A 253 13.45 16.42 -2.09
C ASP A 253 13.26 17.18 -3.42
N ALA A 254 14.10 16.91 -4.43
CA ALA A 254 13.99 17.54 -5.74
C ALA A 254 12.66 17.18 -6.43
N ILE A 255 12.29 15.90 -6.45
CA ILE A 255 10.98 15.43 -6.98
C ILE A 255 9.83 16.13 -6.25
N GLY A 256 9.90 16.23 -4.92
CA GLY A 256 8.87 16.90 -4.14
C GLY A 256 8.70 18.37 -4.48
N LEU A 257 9.80 19.10 -4.70
CA LEU A 257 9.77 20.49 -5.11
C LEU A 257 9.18 20.68 -6.51
N GLU A 258 9.53 19.82 -7.46
CA GLU A 258 8.96 19.86 -8.81
C GLU A 258 7.45 19.54 -8.80
N ALA A 259 7.07 18.50 -8.10
CA ALA A 259 5.67 18.07 -8.02
C ALA A 259 4.77 19.13 -7.35
N GLU A 260 5.26 19.78 -6.28
CA GLU A 260 4.53 20.88 -5.61
C GLU A 260 4.31 22.08 -6.55
N GLN A 261 5.25 22.37 -7.45
CA GLN A 261 5.07 23.44 -8.45
C GLN A 261 3.99 23.09 -9.49
N VAL A 262 3.85 21.81 -9.85
CA VAL A 262 2.90 21.33 -10.88
C VAL A 262 1.49 21.11 -10.32
N LEU A 263 1.43 20.58 -9.08
CA LEU A 263 0.18 20.33 -8.35
C LEU A 263 0.39 20.72 -6.88
N PRO A 264 0.03 21.96 -6.50
CA PRO A 264 0.17 22.42 -5.11
C PRO A 264 -0.57 21.51 -4.11
N GLY A 265 0.08 21.21 -2.99
CA GLY A 265 -0.40 20.28 -1.98
C GLY A 265 0.04 18.83 -2.21
N THR A 266 0.79 18.52 -3.28
CA THR A 266 1.44 17.22 -3.45
C THR A 266 2.51 17.01 -2.37
N VAL A 267 2.56 15.81 -1.83
CA VAL A 267 3.58 15.44 -0.84
C VAL A 267 4.32 14.18 -1.28
N VAL A 268 5.58 14.07 -0.91
CA VAL A 268 6.33 12.83 -1.01
C VAL A 268 6.17 12.04 0.29
N ALA A 269 5.73 10.80 0.18
CA ALA A 269 5.57 9.92 1.35
C ALA A 269 6.91 9.68 2.04
N LYS A 270 6.88 9.61 3.36
CA LYS A 270 8.05 9.24 4.18
C LYS A 270 7.62 8.46 5.41
N GLU A 271 8.48 7.58 5.85
CA GLU A 271 8.23 6.79 7.06
C GLU A 271 7.92 7.69 8.26
N GLY A 272 6.94 7.29 9.06
CA GLY A 272 6.45 8.05 10.21
C GLY A 272 5.47 9.17 9.88
N MET A 273 5.35 9.60 8.61
CA MET A 273 4.36 10.59 8.19
C MET A 273 2.94 10.08 8.41
N THR A 274 2.07 10.94 8.90
CA THR A 274 0.62 10.68 9.00
C THR A 274 -0.13 11.76 8.23
N LEU A 275 -1.07 11.34 7.39
CA LEU A 275 -1.94 12.22 6.62
C LEU A 275 -3.41 11.93 6.93
N THR A 276 -4.22 12.98 6.85
CA THR A 276 -5.70 12.90 6.91
C THR A 276 -6.26 13.36 5.57
N PRO A 277 -7.29 12.68 5.04
CA PRO A 277 -7.96 13.05 3.80
C PRO A 277 -8.86 14.31 3.94
#